data_760c47da84dfcc23e4be51846e374089
#
_entry.id   760c47da84dfcc23e4be51846e374089
#
_cell.length_a   1.000
_cell.length_b   1.000
_cell.length_c   1.000
_cell.angle_alpha   90.00
_cell.angle_beta   90.00
_cell.angle_gamma   90.00
#
_symmetry.space_group_name_H-M   'P 1'
#
loop_
_entity.id
_entity.type
_entity.pdbx_description
1 polymer ?
#
loop_
_entity_poly.entity_id
_entity_poly.type
_entity_poly.pdbx_seq_one_letter_code
_entity_poly.pdbx_strand_id
1 'polypeptide(L)'
;MRDLVFLPGFMLNEALWDDMRTDLATLGNLHFGNLGLDGSISAMADRVLSAAPEKFVLFGFSMGGFVAQAIALKAPGRVLGLGLLNTSSRPQSEKESAGTLAQIALAEKAPFKGLTSRALASSLHPDRATDQVLLQRLQAMALANGKEVFLRQLSTLRDGSYADLHRIACPTLIVASDADRLRTVEESAEMAQRIPAARFEIVRDCGHMTPMEKPQELFGIISGWIADSSL
;
A
#
# COMPACT_ATOMS: atom_id res chain seq x y z
N MET A 1 -21.45 -7.55 10.47
CA MET A 1 -20.51 -7.70 9.33
C MET A 1 -19.33 -6.79 9.64
N ARG A 2 -18.09 -7.23 9.41
CA ARG A 2 -16.90 -6.42 9.73
C ARG A 2 -16.69 -5.34 8.67
N ASP A 3 -16.02 -4.27 9.04
CA ASP A 3 -15.61 -3.21 8.12
C ASP A 3 -14.15 -3.39 7.72
N LEU A 4 -13.86 -3.35 6.44
CA LEU A 4 -12.53 -3.52 5.85
C LEU A 4 -12.13 -2.21 5.16
N VAL A 5 -11.05 -1.60 5.61
CA VAL A 5 -10.52 -0.35 5.05
C VAL A 5 -9.28 -0.64 4.22
N PHE A 6 -9.27 -0.21 2.97
CA PHE A 6 -8.19 -0.42 2.02
C PHE A 6 -7.53 0.90 1.62
N LEU A 7 -6.20 0.97 1.75
CA LEU A 7 -5.40 2.13 1.39
C LEU A 7 -4.52 1.82 0.18
N PRO A 8 -4.61 2.60 -0.91
CA PRO A 8 -3.84 2.37 -2.12
C PRO A 8 -2.39 2.82 -1.98
N GLY A 9 -1.58 2.50 -2.99
CA GLY A 9 -0.20 2.96 -3.14
C GLY A 9 -0.09 4.33 -3.81
N PHE A 10 1.17 4.73 -4.08
CA PHE A 10 1.51 5.94 -4.79
C PHE A 10 0.86 5.99 -6.19
N MET A 11 0.15 7.06 -6.48
CA MET A 11 -0.58 7.30 -7.74
C MET A 11 -1.62 6.23 -8.09
N LEU A 12 -2.05 5.43 -7.12
CA LEU A 12 -3.13 4.45 -7.24
C LEU A 12 -4.41 4.97 -6.56
N ASN A 13 -5.52 4.32 -6.83
CA ASN A 13 -6.83 4.59 -6.23
C ASN A 13 -7.57 3.27 -5.96
N GLU A 14 -8.87 3.33 -5.69
CA GLU A 14 -9.69 2.14 -5.36
C GLU A 14 -9.73 1.09 -6.48
N ALA A 15 -9.49 1.45 -7.76
CA ALA A 15 -9.44 0.51 -8.87
C ALA A 15 -8.27 -0.50 -8.78
N LEU A 16 -7.31 -0.28 -7.88
CA LEU A 16 -6.30 -1.27 -7.53
C LEU A 16 -6.92 -2.61 -7.09
N TRP A 17 -8.09 -2.56 -6.45
CA TRP A 17 -8.75 -3.70 -5.82
C TRP A 17 -9.85 -4.33 -6.67
N ASP A 18 -10.09 -3.84 -7.90
CA ASP A 18 -11.22 -4.25 -8.73
C ASP A 18 -11.25 -5.76 -9.02
N ASP A 19 -10.08 -6.37 -9.25
CA ASP A 19 -9.98 -7.82 -9.53
C ASP A 19 -10.31 -8.70 -8.31
N MET A 20 -10.38 -8.11 -7.12
CA MET A 20 -10.69 -8.79 -5.85
C MET A 20 -11.98 -8.28 -5.22
N ARG A 21 -12.60 -7.21 -5.74
CA ARG A 21 -13.69 -6.47 -5.08
C ARG A 21 -14.86 -7.38 -4.70
N THR A 22 -15.29 -8.25 -5.60
CA THR A 22 -16.40 -9.18 -5.36
C THR A 22 -16.07 -10.17 -4.25
N ASP A 23 -14.86 -10.74 -4.29
CA ASP A 23 -14.42 -11.72 -3.29
C ASP A 23 -14.23 -11.04 -1.92
N LEU A 24 -13.59 -9.88 -1.87
CA LEU A 24 -13.41 -9.10 -0.64
C LEU A 24 -14.74 -8.71 0.01
N ALA A 25 -15.77 -8.42 -0.79
CA ALA A 25 -17.11 -8.10 -0.28
C ALA A 25 -17.79 -9.28 0.46
N THR A 26 -17.33 -10.51 0.24
CA THR A 26 -17.79 -11.68 1.02
C THR A 26 -17.25 -11.67 2.46
N LEU A 27 -16.15 -10.95 2.70
CA LEU A 27 -15.52 -10.86 4.02
C LEU A 27 -16.08 -9.72 4.89
N GLY A 28 -16.66 -8.68 4.28
CA GLY A 28 -17.18 -7.53 5.02
C GLY A 28 -17.54 -6.34 4.15
N ASN A 29 -17.90 -5.21 4.79
CA ASN A 29 -18.14 -3.94 4.11
C ASN A 29 -16.81 -3.33 3.66
N LEU A 30 -16.70 -2.92 2.41
CA LEU A 30 -15.46 -2.36 1.86
C LEU A 30 -15.46 -0.84 1.92
N HIS A 31 -14.38 -0.26 2.45
CA HIS A 31 -14.12 1.17 2.50
C HIS A 31 -12.77 1.45 1.85
N PHE A 32 -12.70 2.43 0.97
CA PHE A 32 -11.47 2.78 0.26
C PHE A 32 -10.99 4.17 0.66
N GLY A 33 -9.78 4.26 1.22
CA GLY A 33 -9.19 5.52 1.62
C GLY A 33 -8.58 6.28 0.45
N ASN A 34 -8.79 7.60 0.41
CA ASN A 34 -8.15 8.49 -0.56
C ASN A 34 -6.90 9.13 0.06
N LEU A 35 -5.73 8.81 -0.47
CA LEU A 35 -4.43 9.33 -0.04
C LEU A 35 -3.90 10.47 -0.92
N GLY A 36 -4.73 11.02 -1.81
CA GLY A 36 -4.34 12.09 -2.72
C GLY A 36 -4.53 13.51 -2.16
N LEU A 37 -5.17 13.68 -1.01
CA LEU A 37 -5.59 15.00 -0.52
C LEU A 37 -4.62 15.65 0.47
N ASP A 38 -3.71 14.88 1.07
CA ASP A 38 -2.82 15.36 2.13
C ASP A 38 -1.34 15.15 1.76
N GLY A 39 -0.46 16.00 2.29
CA GLY A 39 0.97 16.05 1.97
C GLY A 39 1.87 15.38 3.01
N SER A 40 1.32 14.65 3.98
CA SER A 40 2.11 13.89 4.96
C SER A 40 1.40 12.60 5.37
N ILE A 41 2.18 11.59 5.78
CA ILE A 41 1.65 10.30 6.28
C ILE A 41 0.70 10.55 7.47
N SER A 42 1.06 11.44 8.39
CA SER A 42 0.21 11.75 9.56
C SER A 42 -1.12 12.37 9.15
N ALA A 43 -1.14 13.34 8.23
CA ALA A 43 -2.38 13.97 7.77
C ALA A 43 -3.27 13.00 6.98
N MET A 44 -2.67 12.14 6.14
CA MET A 44 -3.37 11.05 5.47
C MET A 44 -4.03 10.10 6.49
N ALA A 45 -3.29 9.73 7.55
CA ALA A 45 -3.80 8.88 8.63
C ALA A 45 -4.99 9.55 9.36
N ASP A 46 -4.91 10.83 9.65
CA ASP A 46 -5.99 11.58 10.29
C ASP A 46 -7.25 11.65 9.42
N ARG A 47 -7.09 11.89 8.13
CA ARG A 47 -8.21 11.89 7.18
C ARG A 47 -8.87 10.52 7.09
N VAL A 48 -8.09 9.44 6.97
CA VAL A 48 -8.63 8.09 6.95
C VAL A 48 -9.38 7.80 8.25
N LEU A 49 -8.81 8.10 9.41
CA LEU A 49 -9.45 7.91 10.70
C LEU A 49 -10.75 8.70 10.86
N SER A 50 -10.84 9.89 10.28
CA SER A 50 -12.07 10.71 10.33
C SER A 50 -13.21 10.14 9.51
N ALA A 51 -12.92 9.38 8.45
CA ALA A 51 -13.91 8.81 7.54
C ALA A 51 -14.18 7.31 7.80
N ALA A 52 -13.25 6.61 8.46
CA ALA A 52 -13.36 5.17 8.70
C ALA A 52 -14.41 4.87 9.80
N PRO A 53 -15.02 3.67 9.77
CA PRO A 53 -15.87 3.14 10.84
C PRO A 53 -15.17 3.17 12.21
N GLU A 54 -15.94 3.00 13.29
CA GLU A 54 -15.40 3.02 14.66
C GLU A 54 -14.31 1.95 14.86
N LYS A 55 -14.54 0.74 14.36
CA LYS A 55 -13.60 -0.38 14.39
C LYS A 55 -13.54 -1.05 13.03
N PHE A 56 -12.35 -1.39 12.58
CA PHE A 56 -12.13 -1.95 11.23
C PHE A 56 -10.87 -2.80 11.16
N VAL A 57 -10.81 -3.67 10.15
CA VAL A 57 -9.58 -4.30 9.68
C VAL A 57 -8.97 -3.42 8.60
N LEU A 58 -7.69 -3.11 8.71
CA LEU A 58 -7.01 -2.13 7.86
C LEU A 58 -5.99 -2.81 6.94
N PHE A 59 -6.08 -2.55 5.64
CA PHE A 59 -5.11 -3.00 4.66
C PHE A 59 -4.41 -1.81 4.00
N GLY A 60 -3.08 -1.80 4.03
CA GLY A 60 -2.28 -0.77 3.38
C GLY A 60 -1.33 -1.36 2.34
N PHE A 61 -1.46 -0.90 1.09
CA PHE A 61 -0.60 -1.31 -0.01
C PHE A 61 0.48 -0.27 -0.28
N SER A 62 1.75 -0.68 -0.34
CA SER A 62 2.87 0.20 -0.70
C SER A 62 2.91 1.48 0.15
N MET A 63 2.72 2.67 -0.44
CA MET A 63 2.60 3.94 0.30
C MET A 63 1.48 3.89 1.34
N GLY A 64 0.35 3.26 1.02
CA GLY A 64 -0.75 3.06 1.97
C GLY A 64 -0.37 2.24 3.19
N GLY A 65 0.67 1.40 3.10
CA GLY A 65 1.20 0.65 4.23
C GLY A 65 1.87 1.54 5.28
N PHE A 66 2.57 2.61 4.87
CA PHE A 66 3.09 3.61 5.83
C PHE A 66 1.97 4.33 6.56
N VAL A 67 0.90 4.67 5.83
CA VAL A 67 -0.29 5.29 6.42
C VAL A 67 -1.01 4.33 7.37
N ALA A 68 -1.12 3.04 6.99
CA ALA A 68 -1.75 2.03 7.82
C ALA A 68 -0.98 1.78 9.13
N GLN A 69 0.35 1.76 9.09
CA GLN A 69 1.19 1.69 10.29
C GLN A 69 0.96 2.91 11.21
N ALA A 70 0.94 4.11 10.63
CA ALA A 70 0.67 5.34 11.39
C ALA A 70 -0.72 5.31 12.05
N ILE A 71 -1.74 4.80 11.36
CA ILE A 71 -3.10 4.61 11.91
C ILE A 71 -3.09 3.61 13.06
N ALA A 72 -2.45 2.44 12.88
CA ALA A 72 -2.39 1.40 13.90
C ALA A 72 -1.68 1.87 15.18
N LEU A 73 -0.63 2.69 15.05
CA LEU A 73 0.09 3.28 16.16
C LEU A 73 -0.70 4.42 16.85
N LYS A 74 -1.46 5.21 16.07
CA LYS A 74 -2.21 6.38 16.57
C LYS A 74 -3.55 6.00 17.21
N ALA A 75 -4.22 4.98 16.67
CA ALA A 75 -5.55 4.56 17.09
C ALA A 75 -5.64 3.04 17.30
N PRO A 76 -4.82 2.44 18.19
CA PRO A 76 -4.74 0.98 18.34
C PRO A 76 -6.07 0.34 18.75
N GLY A 77 -6.96 1.07 19.45
CA GLY A 77 -8.30 0.57 19.85
C GLY A 77 -9.31 0.50 18.70
N ARG A 78 -8.99 1.07 17.52
CA ARG A 78 -9.87 1.07 16.34
C ARG A 78 -9.47 0.01 15.29
N VAL A 79 -8.19 -0.36 15.22
CA VAL A 79 -7.65 -1.32 14.25
C VAL A 79 -7.74 -2.71 14.84
N LEU A 80 -8.71 -3.51 14.36
CA LEU A 80 -8.92 -4.89 14.81
C LEU A 80 -7.86 -5.84 14.24
N GLY A 81 -7.36 -5.56 13.04
CA GLY A 81 -6.30 -6.30 12.37
C GLY A 81 -5.64 -5.42 11.32
N LEU A 82 -4.37 -5.67 11.03
CA LEU A 82 -3.54 -4.88 10.11
C LEU A 82 -2.95 -5.76 9.01
N GLY A 83 -3.26 -5.46 7.74
CA GLY A 83 -2.62 -6.04 6.57
C GLY A 83 -1.62 -5.06 5.94
N LEU A 84 -0.36 -5.43 5.85
CA LEU A 84 0.73 -4.67 5.23
C LEU A 84 1.17 -5.38 3.95
N LEU A 85 0.79 -4.81 2.80
CA LEU A 85 0.94 -5.45 1.50
C LEU A 85 2.01 -4.72 0.68
N ASN A 86 3.08 -5.42 0.27
CA ASN A 86 4.17 -4.87 -0.56
C ASN A 86 4.66 -3.50 -0.06
N THR A 87 4.96 -3.39 1.20
CA THR A 87 5.32 -2.13 1.86
C THR A 87 6.59 -2.26 2.70
N SER A 88 6.97 -1.19 3.38
CA SER A 88 8.15 -1.09 4.24
C SER A 88 7.84 -0.23 5.46
N SER A 89 8.72 -0.28 6.44
CA SER A 89 8.77 0.66 7.57
C SER A 89 10.07 1.46 7.60
N ARG A 90 10.94 1.25 6.61
CA ARG A 90 12.21 1.97 6.54
C ARG A 90 11.99 3.45 6.24
N PRO A 91 12.72 4.35 6.87
CA PRO A 91 12.73 5.75 6.47
C PRO A 91 13.31 5.89 5.05
N GLN A 92 12.93 6.96 4.39
CA GLN A 92 13.49 7.31 3.09
C GLN A 92 14.98 7.63 3.22
N SER A 93 15.82 7.00 2.42
CA SER A 93 17.26 7.27 2.41
C SER A 93 17.57 8.64 1.82
N GLU A 94 18.76 9.18 2.11
CA GLU A 94 19.23 10.44 1.53
C GLU A 94 19.28 10.39 -0.01
N LYS A 95 19.66 9.25 -0.58
CA LYS A 95 19.69 9.04 -2.03
C LYS A 95 18.28 9.07 -2.65
N GLU A 96 17.31 8.44 -2.01
CA GLU A 96 15.91 8.49 -2.44
C GLU A 96 15.36 9.92 -2.31
N SER A 97 15.67 10.63 -1.23
CA SER A 97 15.26 12.01 -1.00
C SER A 97 15.82 12.95 -2.07
N ALA A 98 17.10 12.83 -2.39
CA ALA A 98 17.71 13.60 -3.46
C ALA A 98 17.09 13.30 -4.83
N GLY A 99 16.84 12.03 -5.14
CA GLY A 99 16.15 11.60 -6.35
C GLY A 99 14.73 12.17 -6.45
N THR A 100 14.00 12.17 -5.34
CA THR A 100 12.66 12.74 -5.24
C THR A 100 12.63 14.24 -5.52
N LEU A 101 13.57 15.02 -4.93
CA LEU A 101 13.66 16.45 -5.18
C LEU A 101 13.94 16.76 -6.66
N ALA A 102 14.81 15.99 -7.30
CA ALA A 102 15.08 16.15 -8.74
C ALA A 102 13.82 15.85 -9.59
N GLN A 103 13.06 14.81 -9.23
CA GLN A 103 11.80 14.47 -9.91
C GLN A 103 10.74 15.57 -9.75
N ILE A 104 10.60 16.14 -8.55
CA ILE A 104 9.67 17.25 -8.29
C ILE A 104 10.02 18.44 -9.18
N ALA A 105 11.29 18.87 -9.19
CA ALA A 105 11.76 20.01 -9.98
C ALA A 105 11.51 19.85 -11.50
N LEU A 106 11.61 18.62 -12.01
CA LEU A 106 11.28 18.31 -13.41
C LEU A 106 9.77 18.31 -13.64
N ALA A 107 8.99 17.69 -12.74
CA ALA A 107 7.55 17.54 -12.87
C ALA A 107 6.82 18.90 -12.77
N GLU A 108 7.30 19.84 -11.96
CA GLU A 108 6.72 21.18 -11.86
C GLU A 108 6.73 21.91 -13.22
N LYS A 109 7.78 21.73 -14.01
CA LYS A 109 8.00 22.42 -15.29
C LYS A 109 7.33 21.75 -16.49
N ALA A 110 6.94 20.49 -16.36
CA ALA A 110 6.41 19.70 -17.47
C ALA A 110 4.88 19.44 -17.34
N PRO A 111 4.17 19.26 -18.46
CA PRO A 111 2.83 18.71 -18.44
C PRO A 111 2.83 17.30 -17.86
N PHE A 112 1.89 16.98 -16.98
CA PHE A 112 1.75 15.65 -16.45
C PHE A 112 1.07 14.74 -17.49
N LYS A 113 1.73 13.63 -17.80
CA LYS A 113 1.26 12.60 -18.75
C LYS A 113 1.12 11.22 -18.10
N GLY A 114 0.93 11.20 -16.77
CA GLY A 114 0.96 9.97 -15.98
C GLY A 114 2.36 9.54 -15.60
N LEU A 115 2.50 8.29 -15.18
CA LEU A 115 3.79 7.69 -14.85
C LEU A 115 4.54 7.26 -16.12
N THR A 116 5.87 7.23 -16.06
CA THR A 116 6.67 6.78 -17.20
C THR A 116 6.49 5.28 -17.44
N SER A 117 6.57 4.85 -18.71
CA SER A 117 6.47 3.42 -19.05
C SER A 117 7.47 2.56 -18.28
N ARG A 118 8.68 3.10 -18.02
CA ARG A 118 9.70 2.43 -17.22
C ARG A 118 9.25 2.24 -15.75
N ALA A 119 8.66 3.28 -15.15
CA ALA A 119 8.17 3.19 -13.77
C ALA A 119 7.03 2.17 -13.65
N LEU A 120 6.08 2.19 -14.60
CA LEU A 120 5.00 1.22 -14.64
C LEU A 120 5.52 -0.21 -14.84
N ALA A 121 6.38 -0.43 -15.83
CA ALA A 121 6.95 -1.74 -16.11
C ALA A 121 7.78 -2.30 -14.93
N SER A 122 8.49 -1.43 -14.19
CA SER A 122 9.28 -1.85 -13.03
C SER A 122 8.44 -2.25 -11.82
N SER A 123 7.17 -1.88 -11.80
CA SER A 123 6.23 -2.28 -10.73
C SER A 123 5.61 -3.67 -10.95
N LEU A 124 5.76 -4.24 -12.13
CA LEU A 124 5.24 -5.57 -12.46
C LEU A 124 6.34 -6.63 -12.38
N HIS A 125 5.92 -7.89 -12.30
CA HIS A 125 6.83 -9.01 -12.50
C HIS A 125 7.57 -8.87 -13.84
N PRO A 126 8.87 -9.24 -13.95
CA PRO A 126 9.62 -9.10 -15.21
C PRO A 126 8.91 -9.67 -16.44
N ASP A 127 8.29 -10.83 -16.32
CA ASP A 127 7.58 -11.48 -17.41
C ASP A 127 6.27 -10.78 -17.80
N ARG A 128 5.77 -9.89 -16.94
CA ARG A 128 4.58 -9.05 -17.17
C ARG A 128 4.91 -7.58 -17.44
N ALA A 129 6.18 -7.22 -17.51
CA ALA A 129 6.63 -5.85 -17.73
C ALA A 129 6.12 -5.22 -19.05
N THR A 130 5.65 -6.03 -19.99
CA THR A 130 5.05 -5.63 -21.28
C THR A 130 3.55 -5.90 -21.37
N ASP A 131 2.89 -6.32 -20.29
CA ASP A 131 1.44 -6.56 -20.25
C ASP A 131 0.68 -5.25 -20.41
N GLN A 132 0.19 -5.01 -21.63
CA GLN A 132 -0.47 -3.75 -21.99
C GLN A 132 -1.75 -3.49 -21.19
N VAL A 133 -2.47 -4.52 -20.76
CA VAL A 133 -3.70 -4.39 -19.98
C VAL A 133 -3.37 -3.83 -18.59
N LEU A 134 -2.39 -4.43 -17.90
CA LEU A 134 -1.95 -3.94 -16.59
C LEU A 134 -1.35 -2.54 -16.68
N LEU A 135 -0.47 -2.30 -17.66
CA LEU A 135 0.17 -1.00 -17.86
C LEU A 135 -0.86 0.11 -18.11
N GLN A 136 -1.88 -0.15 -18.93
CA GLN A 136 -2.97 0.80 -19.20
C GLN A 136 -3.81 1.09 -17.95
N ARG A 137 -4.14 0.08 -17.15
CA ARG A 137 -4.89 0.24 -15.91
C ARG A 137 -4.11 1.08 -14.89
N LEU A 138 -2.81 0.79 -14.70
CA LEU A 138 -1.94 1.58 -13.84
C LEU A 138 -1.82 3.03 -14.30
N GLN A 139 -1.64 3.23 -15.62
CA GLN A 139 -1.59 4.57 -16.21
C GLN A 139 -2.90 5.33 -16.05
N ALA A 140 -4.04 4.66 -16.20
CA ALA A 140 -5.36 5.26 -16.01
C ALA A 140 -5.56 5.77 -14.56
N MET A 141 -5.17 4.98 -13.57
CA MET A 141 -5.20 5.41 -12.15
C MET A 141 -4.29 6.63 -11.92
N ALA A 142 -3.07 6.62 -12.46
CA ALA A 142 -2.13 7.73 -12.34
C ALA A 142 -2.67 9.01 -13.00
N LEU A 143 -3.26 8.91 -14.18
CA LEU A 143 -3.88 10.04 -14.88
C LEU A 143 -5.10 10.60 -14.14
N ALA A 144 -5.94 9.72 -13.58
CA ALA A 144 -7.11 10.11 -12.79
C ALA A 144 -6.72 10.90 -11.52
N ASN A 145 -5.60 10.54 -10.88
CA ASN A 145 -5.06 11.28 -9.74
C ASN A 145 -4.50 12.67 -10.15
N GLY A 146 -3.86 12.76 -11.30
CA GLY A 146 -3.37 14.01 -11.86
C GLY A 146 -2.09 14.57 -11.24
N LYS A 147 -1.65 15.73 -11.76
CA LYS A 147 -0.36 16.34 -11.41
C LYS A 147 -0.26 16.78 -9.96
N GLU A 148 -1.32 17.37 -9.42
CA GLU A 148 -1.30 17.88 -8.04
C GLU A 148 -1.10 16.77 -7.02
N VAL A 149 -1.82 15.65 -7.20
CA VAL A 149 -1.66 14.47 -6.36
C VAL A 149 -0.26 13.88 -6.52
N PHE A 150 0.24 13.80 -7.76
CA PHE A 150 1.60 13.32 -8.04
C PHE A 150 2.65 14.13 -7.25
N LEU A 151 2.63 15.46 -7.36
CA LEU A 151 3.60 16.32 -6.66
C LEU A 151 3.45 16.20 -5.14
N ARG A 152 2.21 16.19 -4.63
CA ARG A 152 1.92 16.07 -3.20
C ARG A 152 2.42 14.75 -2.62
N GLN A 153 2.10 13.64 -3.25
CA GLN A 153 2.54 12.31 -2.80
C GLN A 153 4.06 12.13 -2.96
N LEU A 154 4.64 12.68 -4.02
CA LEU A 154 6.09 12.63 -4.24
C LEU A 154 6.84 13.42 -3.16
N SER A 155 6.27 14.55 -2.70
CA SER A 155 6.83 15.37 -1.61
C SER A 155 6.60 14.80 -0.21
N THR A 156 5.79 13.74 -0.09
CA THR A 156 5.51 13.13 1.20
C THR A 156 6.74 12.39 1.72
N LEU A 157 7.30 12.87 2.83
CA LEU A 157 8.42 12.20 3.50
C LEU A 157 7.96 10.91 4.16
N ARG A 158 8.78 9.89 4.05
CA ARG A 158 8.62 8.62 4.75
C ARG A 158 9.67 8.56 5.86
N ASP A 159 9.27 9.02 7.06
CA ASP A 159 10.14 9.02 8.24
C ASP A 159 10.36 7.59 8.77
N GLY A 160 9.49 6.67 8.34
CA GLY A 160 9.48 5.29 8.81
C GLY A 160 8.88 5.15 10.21
N SER A 161 8.44 3.94 10.51
CA SER A 161 7.90 3.59 11.85
C SER A 161 8.68 2.43 12.49
N TYR A 162 9.87 2.16 11.97
CA TYR A 162 10.65 0.98 12.28
C TYR A 162 10.91 0.78 13.78
N ALA A 163 11.18 1.86 14.51
CA ALA A 163 11.41 1.83 15.94
C ALA A 163 10.13 1.52 16.75
N ASP A 164 8.95 1.86 16.22
CA ASP A 164 7.66 1.76 16.90
C ASP A 164 6.86 0.50 16.54
N LEU A 165 7.31 -0.31 15.58
CA LEU A 165 6.58 -1.49 15.11
C LEU A 165 6.20 -2.46 16.22
N HIS A 166 7.04 -2.60 17.26
CA HIS A 166 6.78 -3.43 18.43
C HIS A 166 5.54 -3.01 19.24
N ARG A 167 5.03 -1.79 19.03
CA ARG A 167 3.83 -1.26 19.68
C ARG A 167 2.54 -1.62 18.96
N ILE A 168 2.62 -2.17 17.74
CA ILE A 168 1.45 -2.66 17.01
C ILE A 168 0.99 -3.94 17.69
N ALA A 169 -0.18 -3.90 18.33
CA ALA A 169 -0.69 -4.98 19.18
C ALA A 169 -1.79 -5.82 18.51
N CYS A 170 -2.39 -5.35 17.42
CA CYS A 170 -3.41 -6.11 16.71
C CYS A 170 -2.79 -7.24 15.88
N PRO A 171 -3.55 -8.34 15.58
CA PRO A 171 -3.13 -9.33 14.61
C PRO A 171 -2.65 -8.66 13.32
N THR A 172 -1.49 -9.04 12.82
CA THR A 172 -0.89 -8.40 11.66
C THR A 172 -0.52 -9.43 10.59
N LEU A 173 -0.95 -9.17 9.35
CA LEU A 173 -0.55 -9.89 8.15
C LEU A 173 0.43 -9.03 7.37
N ILE A 174 1.57 -9.61 6.99
CA ILE A 174 2.55 -8.96 6.11
C ILE A 174 2.67 -9.81 4.85
N VAL A 175 2.48 -9.19 3.68
CA VAL A 175 2.61 -9.86 2.39
C VAL A 175 3.69 -9.18 1.56
N ALA A 176 4.64 -9.96 1.08
CA ALA A 176 5.67 -9.57 0.14
C ALA A 176 5.49 -10.33 -1.18
N SER A 177 6.11 -9.85 -2.25
CA SER A 177 6.23 -10.57 -3.52
C SER A 177 7.70 -10.80 -3.84
N ASP A 178 8.03 -11.98 -4.35
CA ASP A 178 9.43 -12.40 -4.55
C ASP A 178 10.16 -11.67 -5.68
N ALA A 179 9.43 -11.10 -6.65
CA ALA A 179 9.98 -10.28 -7.72
C ALA A 179 9.66 -8.79 -7.58
N ASP A 180 9.26 -8.33 -6.39
CA ASP A 180 9.03 -6.91 -6.13
C ASP A 180 10.36 -6.13 -6.13
N ARG A 181 10.49 -5.21 -7.10
CA ARG A 181 11.69 -4.37 -7.27
C ARG A 181 11.61 -3.02 -6.52
N LEU A 182 10.46 -2.73 -5.92
CA LEU A 182 10.20 -1.47 -5.21
C LEU A 182 10.22 -1.66 -3.69
N ARG A 183 9.79 -2.83 -3.22
CA ARG A 183 9.76 -3.22 -1.81
C ARG A 183 10.22 -4.66 -1.68
N THR A 184 11.39 -4.84 -1.11
CA THR A 184 12.00 -6.17 -1.09
C THR A 184 11.38 -7.09 -0.04
N VAL A 185 11.57 -8.40 -0.22
CA VAL A 185 11.16 -9.41 0.76
C VAL A 185 11.84 -9.17 2.12
N GLU A 186 13.10 -8.70 2.10
CA GLU A 186 13.88 -8.39 3.31
C GLU A 186 13.24 -7.25 4.12
N GLU A 187 12.76 -6.19 3.47
CA GLU A 187 12.05 -5.09 4.15
C GLU A 187 10.79 -5.60 4.88
N SER A 188 10.05 -6.50 4.23
CA SER A 188 8.86 -7.12 4.80
C SER A 188 9.20 -8.09 5.94
N ALA A 189 10.26 -8.88 5.80
CA ALA A 189 10.75 -9.79 6.84
C ALA A 189 11.22 -9.02 8.09
N GLU A 190 11.85 -7.86 7.90
CA GLU A 190 12.25 -6.98 9.02
C GLU A 190 11.04 -6.45 9.80
N MET A 191 9.94 -6.11 9.12
CA MET A 191 8.68 -5.75 9.79
C MET A 191 8.11 -6.92 10.58
N ALA A 192 8.10 -8.12 10.00
CA ALA A 192 7.59 -9.33 10.63
C ALA A 192 8.37 -9.71 11.91
N GLN A 193 9.67 -9.46 11.95
CA GLN A 193 10.50 -9.70 13.13
C GLN A 193 10.20 -8.71 14.27
N ARG A 194 9.64 -7.53 13.98
CA ARG A 194 9.42 -6.46 14.96
C ARG A 194 7.98 -6.35 15.44
N ILE A 195 7.02 -6.73 14.60
CA ILE A 195 5.61 -6.70 14.99
C ILE A 195 5.28 -8.00 15.71
N PRO A 196 4.82 -7.95 16.98
CA PRO A 196 4.50 -9.15 17.74
C PRO A 196 3.46 -10.02 17.00
N ALA A 197 3.75 -11.33 16.91
CA ALA A 197 2.86 -12.32 16.30
C ALA A 197 2.39 -11.99 14.86
N ALA A 198 3.21 -11.31 14.07
CA ALA A 198 2.91 -11.06 12.66
C ALA A 198 2.98 -12.36 11.84
N ARG A 199 1.94 -12.60 11.03
CA ARG A 199 1.98 -13.62 9.97
C ARG A 199 2.66 -13.04 8.74
N PHE A 200 3.66 -13.72 8.20
CA PHE A 200 4.42 -13.30 7.03
C PHE A 200 4.23 -14.28 5.89
N GLU A 201 3.80 -13.77 4.73
CA GLU A 201 3.55 -14.55 3.52
C GLU A 201 4.31 -13.96 2.33
N ILE A 202 4.76 -14.83 1.43
CA ILE A 202 5.46 -14.43 0.19
C ILE A 202 4.69 -14.98 -0.99
N VAL A 203 4.17 -14.08 -1.84
CA VAL A 203 3.55 -14.41 -3.12
C VAL A 203 4.65 -14.62 -4.15
N ARG A 204 4.64 -15.79 -4.81
CA ARG A 204 5.64 -16.18 -5.81
C ARG A 204 5.28 -15.71 -7.20
N ASP A 205 6.31 -15.57 -8.05
CA ASP A 205 6.16 -15.11 -9.45
C ASP A 205 5.29 -13.85 -9.55
N CYS A 206 5.55 -12.87 -8.68
CA CYS A 206 4.76 -11.67 -8.54
C CYS A 206 5.65 -10.45 -8.35
N GLY A 207 5.33 -9.36 -9.05
CA GLY A 207 5.97 -8.07 -8.87
C GLY A 207 5.37 -7.27 -7.72
N HIS A 208 5.47 -5.94 -7.81
CA HIS A 208 4.94 -5.05 -6.78
C HIS A 208 3.40 -5.03 -6.74
N MET A 209 2.73 -5.21 -7.89
CA MET A 209 1.27 -5.04 -8.00
C MET A 209 0.49 -6.31 -7.66
N THR A 210 0.75 -6.92 -6.50
CA THR A 210 0.10 -8.17 -6.06
C THR A 210 -1.42 -8.17 -6.22
N PRO A 211 -2.17 -7.09 -5.88
CA PRO A 211 -3.63 -7.07 -6.05
C PRO A 211 -4.09 -7.21 -7.51
N MET A 212 -3.22 -6.87 -8.48
CA MET A 212 -3.52 -6.94 -9.91
C MET A 212 -2.84 -8.12 -10.60
N GLU A 213 -1.70 -8.58 -10.09
CA GLU A 213 -0.93 -9.68 -10.69
C GLU A 213 -1.37 -11.06 -10.18
N LYS A 214 -1.73 -11.16 -8.92
CA LYS A 214 -2.11 -12.41 -8.22
C LYS A 214 -3.34 -12.21 -7.32
N PRO A 215 -4.45 -11.67 -7.85
CA PRO A 215 -5.62 -11.28 -7.02
C PRO A 215 -6.21 -12.46 -6.23
N GLN A 216 -6.33 -13.64 -6.84
CA GLN A 216 -6.93 -14.81 -6.20
C GLN A 216 -6.03 -15.38 -5.09
N GLU A 217 -4.71 -15.40 -5.30
CA GLU A 217 -3.76 -15.84 -4.29
C GLU A 217 -3.74 -14.88 -3.10
N LEU A 218 -3.71 -13.56 -3.36
CA LEU A 218 -3.79 -12.55 -2.31
C LEU A 218 -5.11 -12.63 -1.53
N PHE A 219 -6.24 -12.84 -2.23
CA PHE A 219 -7.53 -13.05 -1.57
C PHE A 219 -7.51 -14.28 -0.64
N GLY A 220 -6.96 -15.40 -1.11
CA GLY A 220 -6.82 -16.62 -0.30
C GLY A 220 -6.00 -16.38 0.98
N ILE A 221 -4.90 -15.64 0.86
CA ILE A 221 -4.06 -15.25 2.01
C ILE A 221 -4.85 -14.37 3.00
N ILE A 222 -5.52 -13.32 2.50
CA ILE A 222 -6.30 -12.39 3.32
C ILE A 222 -7.45 -13.13 4.04
N SER A 223 -8.23 -13.92 3.31
CA SER A 223 -9.39 -14.63 3.86
C SER A 223 -8.99 -15.67 4.91
N GLY A 224 -7.91 -16.42 4.64
CA GLY A 224 -7.35 -17.37 5.59
C GLY A 224 -6.85 -16.68 6.86
N TRP A 225 -6.11 -15.57 6.72
CA TRP A 225 -5.63 -14.82 7.88
C TRP A 225 -6.77 -14.22 8.72
N ILE A 226 -7.81 -13.68 8.08
CA ILE A 226 -9.00 -13.15 8.78
C ILE A 226 -9.70 -14.26 9.58
N ALA A 227 -9.83 -15.46 9.00
CA ALA A 227 -10.45 -16.61 9.67
C ALA A 227 -9.62 -17.08 10.87
N ASP A 228 -8.31 -17.22 10.69
CA ASP A 228 -7.39 -17.71 11.73
C ASP A 228 -7.24 -16.71 12.90
N SER A 229 -7.39 -15.41 12.64
CA SER A 229 -7.25 -14.36 13.64
C SER A 229 -8.55 -14.03 14.37
N SER A 230 -9.65 -14.70 14.05
CA SER A 230 -10.98 -14.45 14.63
C SER A 230 -11.45 -13.00 14.48
N LEU A 231 -11.06 -12.35 13.38
CA LEU A 231 -11.34 -10.95 13.04
C LEU A 231 -12.76 -10.77 12.49
#